data_e47a89318ba66e0f9551eed2377b5858
#
_entry.id   e47a89318ba66e0f9551eed2377b5858
#
_cell.length_a   1.000
_cell.length_b   1.000
_cell.length_c   1.000
_cell.angle_alpha   90.00
_cell.angle_beta   90.00
_cell.angle_gamma   90.00
#
_symmetry.space_group_name_H-M   'P 1'
#
loop_
_entity.id
_entity.type
_entity.pdbx_description
1 polymer ?
#
loop_
_entity_poly.entity_id
_entity_poly.type
_entity_poly.pdbx_seq_one_letter_code
_entity_poly.pdbx_strand_id
1 'polypeptide(L)'
;ARERKESSALLPALKSHWKLCCYLVLLMAAFNFFSHGTQDLYPVFLKVQHGFDPKTVSIIAISYNIASIIGGVFFGSLSEKIGRKKAIIIAALLALPVIPLWAFSSGSLMLGIGAFLMQFMVQGAWGVVPTYLTELVPANTRAVLPGFVYQLGNLIASVNATLQATIAEHHGHNYGLAMAIVAGTVALAIALLVFFGKDTRGKAITDAVKNPGVRANV
;
A
#
# COMPACT_ATOMS: atom_id res chain seq x y z
N ALA A 1 32.87 9.38 0.02
CA ALA A 1 32.58 10.84 0.13
C ALA A 1 31.11 11.17 -0.20
N ARG A 2 30.46 10.47 -1.15
CA ARG A 2 29.07 10.71 -1.57
C ARG A 2 28.06 10.24 -0.48
N GLU A 3 28.26 9.05 0.08
CA GLU A 3 27.41 8.51 1.16
C GLU A 3 27.45 9.35 2.44
N ARG A 4 28.59 9.93 2.79
CA ARG A 4 28.72 10.82 3.96
C ARG A 4 27.99 12.15 3.79
N LYS A 5 27.84 12.63 2.56
CA LYS A 5 27.08 13.85 2.24
C LYS A 5 25.56 13.61 2.24
N GLU A 6 25.13 12.42 1.87
CA GLU A 6 23.70 12.03 1.86
C GLU A 6 23.17 11.79 3.28
N SER A 7 23.94 11.12 4.14
CA SER A 7 23.55 10.93 5.55
C SER A 7 23.53 12.23 6.35
N SER A 8 24.40 13.19 6.03
CA SER A 8 24.41 14.50 6.70
C SER A 8 23.23 15.40 6.32
N ALA A 9 22.54 15.13 5.20
CA ALA A 9 21.38 15.89 4.75
C ALA A 9 20.05 15.39 5.34
N LEU A 10 19.97 14.12 5.79
CA LEU A 10 18.76 13.50 6.33
C LEU A 10 18.31 14.13 7.65
N LEU A 11 19.20 14.26 8.62
CA LEU A 11 18.86 14.79 9.95
C LEU A 11 18.33 16.23 9.91
N PRO A 12 18.97 17.18 9.17
CA PRO A 12 18.40 18.51 8.98
C PRO A 12 17.05 18.49 8.24
N ALA A 13 16.90 17.64 7.23
CA ALA A 13 15.65 17.51 6.48
C ALA A 13 14.52 16.94 7.34
N LEU A 14 14.77 15.93 8.16
CA LEU A 14 13.82 15.37 9.12
C LEU A 14 13.38 16.44 10.14
N LYS A 15 14.31 17.22 10.69
CA LYS A 15 14.00 18.31 11.63
C LYS A 15 13.19 19.42 10.96
N SER A 16 13.55 19.82 9.75
CA SER A 16 12.86 20.89 9.01
C SER A 16 11.46 20.49 8.54
N HIS A 17 11.25 19.20 8.20
CA HIS A 17 9.99 18.70 7.62
C HIS A 17 9.36 17.61 8.46
N TRP A 18 9.52 17.63 9.79
CA TRP A 18 9.08 16.54 10.68
C TRP A 18 7.58 16.20 10.54
N LYS A 19 6.70 17.21 10.36
CA LYS A 19 5.26 16.97 10.14
C LYS A 19 4.99 16.17 8.87
N LEU A 20 5.72 16.47 7.80
CA LEU A 20 5.64 15.71 6.56
C LEU A 20 6.17 14.29 6.77
N CYS A 21 7.29 14.13 7.47
CA CYS A 21 7.86 12.82 7.76
C CYS A 21 6.89 11.95 8.57
N CYS A 22 6.29 12.48 9.63
CA CYS A 22 5.27 11.77 10.42
C CYS A 22 4.07 11.35 9.55
N TYR A 23 3.58 12.26 8.70
CA TYR A 23 2.49 11.94 7.78
C TYR A 23 2.86 10.82 6.81
N LEU A 24 4.05 10.88 6.20
CA LEU A 24 4.53 9.88 5.27
C LEU A 24 4.76 8.52 5.93
N VAL A 25 5.27 8.49 7.18
CA VAL A 25 5.45 7.25 7.95
C VAL A 25 4.09 6.62 8.26
N LEU A 26 3.10 7.41 8.70
CA LEU A 26 1.73 6.92 8.93
C LEU A 26 1.09 6.39 7.64
N LEU A 27 1.26 7.10 6.55
CA LEU A 27 0.77 6.69 5.25
C LEU A 27 1.41 5.37 4.81
N MET A 28 2.73 5.25 4.94
CA MET A 28 3.46 4.02 4.60
C MET A 28 3.11 2.86 5.52
N ALA A 29 2.93 3.11 6.83
CA ALA A 29 2.43 2.10 7.75
C ALA A 29 1.05 1.58 7.31
N ALA A 30 0.11 2.48 6.99
CA ALA A 30 -1.22 2.10 6.50
C ALA A 30 -1.14 1.28 5.20
N PHE A 31 -0.32 1.67 4.24
CA PHE A 31 -0.13 0.90 3.01
C PHE A 31 0.50 -0.47 3.24
N ASN A 32 1.50 -0.57 4.12
CA ASN A 32 2.10 -1.85 4.48
C ASN A 32 1.09 -2.75 5.21
N PHE A 33 0.31 -2.21 6.16
CA PHE A 33 -0.80 -2.94 6.77
C PHE A 33 -1.83 -3.41 5.75
N PHE A 34 -2.12 -2.60 4.73
CA PHE A 34 -3.08 -2.97 3.69
C PHE A 34 -2.55 -4.12 2.83
N SER A 35 -1.30 -4.04 2.38
CA SER A 35 -0.67 -5.09 1.58
C SER A 35 -0.50 -6.38 2.38
N HIS A 36 0.24 -6.33 3.48
CA HIS A 36 0.50 -7.48 4.34
C HIS A 36 -0.79 -8.03 4.96
N GLY A 37 -1.72 -7.16 5.37
CA GLY A 37 -2.99 -7.53 5.98
C GLY A 37 -3.92 -8.31 5.07
N THR A 38 -3.76 -8.19 3.77
CA THR A 38 -4.63 -8.88 2.80
C THR A 38 -3.99 -10.10 2.15
N GLN A 39 -2.69 -10.37 2.37
CA GLN A 39 -2.03 -11.49 1.71
C GLN A 39 -1.26 -12.43 2.65
N ASP A 40 -0.67 -11.96 3.76
CA ASP A 40 0.25 -12.79 4.55
C ASP A 40 -0.46 -13.99 5.22
N LEU A 41 -1.61 -13.76 5.84
CA LEU A 41 -2.40 -14.82 6.47
C LEU A 41 -3.42 -15.47 5.52
N TYR A 42 -3.58 -15.00 4.32
CA TYR A 42 -4.58 -15.54 3.39
C TYR A 42 -4.37 -17.03 3.05
N PRO A 43 -3.13 -17.50 2.78
CA PRO A 43 -2.88 -18.94 2.62
C PRO A 43 -3.20 -19.76 3.87
N VAL A 44 -2.95 -19.22 5.07
CA VAL A 44 -3.30 -19.87 6.35
C VAL A 44 -4.81 -19.96 6.50
N PHE A 45 -5.54 -18.89 6.23
CA PHE A 45 -6.99 -18.84 6.21
C PHE A 45 -7.59 -19.90 5.27
N LEU A 46 -7.11 -19.99 4.04
CA LEU A 46 -7.58 -20.99 3.08
C LEU A 46 -7.30 -22.43 3.54
N LYS A 47 -6.14 -22.66 4.14
CA LYS A 47 -5.73 -23.99 4.59
C LYS A 47 -6.40 -24.39 5.92
N VAL A 48 -6.40 -23.50 6.91
CA VAL A 48 -6.81 -23.83 8.29
C VAL A 48 -8.33 -23.68 8.45
N GLN A 49 -8.92 -22.58 7.97
CA GLN A 49 -10.34 -22.31 8.15
C GLN A 49 -11.22 -23.00 7.10
N HIS A 50 -10.72 -23.15 5.86
CA HIS A 50 -11.47 -23.78 4.75
C HIS A 50 -11.00 -25.19 4.41
N GLY A 51 -9.90 -25.68 4.97
CA GLY A 51 -9.41 -27.04 4.74
C GLY A 51 -8.93 -27.32 3.31
N PHE A 52 -8.56 -26.28 2.56
CA PHE A 52 -8.12 -26.47 1.17
C PHE A 52 -6.74 -27.15 1.11
N ASP A 53 -6.60 -28.01 0.11
CA ASP A 53 -5.36 -28.68 -0.18
C ASP A 53 -4.28 -27.69 -0.68
N PRO A 54 -2.98 -28.02 -0.53
CA PRO A 54 -1.89 -27.13 -0.90
C PRO A 54 -1.90 -26.71 -2.37
N LYS A 55 -2.42 -27.55 -3.28
CA LYS A 55 -2.50 -27.24 -4.72
C LYS A 55 -3.53 -26.13 -4.97
N THR A 56 -4.71 -26.25 -4.38
CA THR A 56 -5.77 -25.24 -4.47
C THR A 56 -5.31 -23.90 -3.90
N VAL A 57 -4.67 -23.91 -2.72
CA VAL A 57 -4.10 -22.71 -2.10
C VAL A 57 -3.06 -22.05 -3.03
N SER A 58 -2.18 -22.85 -3.64
CA SER A 58 -1.15 -22.33 -4.55
C SER A 58 -1.76 -21.72 -5.83
N ILE A 59 -2.80 -22.34 -6.39
CA ILE A 59 -3.50 -21.80 -7.58
C ILE A 59 -4.13 -20.45 -7.25
N ILE A 60 -4.81 -20.33 -6.11
CA ILE A 60 -5.38 -19.06 -5.64
C ILE A 60 -4.26 -18.02 -5.43
N ALA A 61 -3.14 -18.42 -4.80
CA ALA A 61 -2.01 -17.53 -4.57
C ALA A 61 -1.40 -17.01 -5.87
N ILE A 62 -1.19 -17.86 -6.86
CA ILE A 62 -0.70 -17.45 -8.19
C ILE A 62 -1.69 -16.46 -8.84
N SER A 63 -2.98 -16.78 -8.79
CA SER A 63 -4.03 -15.96 -9.39
C SER A 63 -4.06 -14.54 -8.82
N TYR A 64 -4.03 -14.38 -7.49
CA TYR A 64 -4.02 -13.05 -6.90
C TYR A 64 -2.70 -12.29 -7.08
N ASN A 65 -1.56 -12.99 -7.22
CA ASN A 65 -0.30 -12.33 -7.58
C ASN A 65 -0.33 -11.80 -9.03
N ILE A 66 -0.96 -12.51 -9.95
CA ILE A 66 -1.22 -11.99 -11.31
C ILE A 66 -2.11 -10.74 -11.23
N ALA A 67 -3.17 -10.78 -10.44
CA ALA A 67 -4.04 -9.62 -10.21
C ALA A 67 -3.28 -8.41 -9.65
N SER A 68 -2.29 -8.66 -8.77
CA SER A 68 -1.42 -7.61 -8.20
C SER A 68 -0.66 -6.86 -9.29
N ILE A 69 -0.08 -7.56 -10.23
CA ILE A 69 0.66 -6.98 -11.36
C ILE A 69 -0.29 -6.15 -12.23
N ILE A 70 -1.42 -6.74 -12.62
CA ILE A 70 -2.41 -6.09 -13.49
C ILE A 70 -2.97 -4.85 -12.79
N GLY A 71 -3.31 -4.93 -11.51
CA GLY A 71 -3.82 -3.83 -10.70
C GLY A 71 -2.82 -2.68 -10.59
N GLY A 72 -1.54 -2.99 -10.33
CA GLY A 72 -0.47 -2.01 -10.25
C GLY A 72 -0.31 -1.22 -11.56
N VAL A 73 -0.29 -1.91 -12.69
CA VAL A 73 -0.20 -1.28 -14.02
C VAL A 73 -1.47 -0.46 -14.32
N PHE A 74 -2.65 -1.02 -14.06
CA PHE A 74 -3.92 -0.36 -14.32
C PHE A 74 -4.07 0.95 -13.52
N PHE A 75 -3.93 0.90 -12.19
CA PHE A 75 -4.07 2.09 -11.35
C PHE A 75 -2.88 3.03 -11.48
N GLY A 76 -1.68 2.54 -11.76
CA GLY A 76 -0.54 3.35 -12.13
C GLY A 76 -0.85 4.24 -13.32
N SER A 77 -1.28 3.64 -14.43
CA SER A 77 -1.68 4.35 -15.65
C SER A 77 -2.91 5.26 -15.44
N LEU A 78 -3.91 4.78 -14.70
CA LEU A 78 -5.09 5.57 -14.36
C LEU A 78 -4.72 6.82 -13.56
N SER A 79 -3.75 6.69 -12.65
CA SER A 79 -3.30 7.79 -11.79
C SER A 79 -2.68 8.97 -12.55
N GLU A 80 -2.16 8.72 -13.75
CA GLU A 80 -1.65 9.78 -14.63
C GLU A 80 -2.79 10.65 -15.18
N LYS A 81 -3.94 10.05 -15.47
CA LYS A 81 -5.11 10.72 -16.02
C LYS A 81 -5.94 11.45 -14.96
N ILE A 82 -6.26 10.78 -13.85
CA ILE A 82 -7.17 11.31 -12.82
C ILE A 82 -6.46 11.94 -11.62
N GLY A 83 -5.15 11.77 -11.53
CA GLY A 83 -4.30 12.22 -10.41
C GLY A 83 -4.07 11.14 -9.37
N ARG A 84 -2.90 11.21 -8.68
CA ARG A 84 -2.43 10.19 -7.74
C ARG A 84 -3.40 9.94 -6.59
N LYS A 85 -3.85 11.02 -5.93
CA LYS A 85 -4.79 10.95 -4.80
C LYS A 85 -6.09 10.23 -5.17
N LYS A 86 -6.71 10.62 -6.27
CA LYS A 86 -7.98 10.02 -6.69
C LYS A 86 -7.83 8.54 -7.00
N ALA A 87 -6.77 8.16 -7.70
CA ALA A 87 -6.52 6.76 -8.05
C ALA A 87 -6.35 5.89 -6.79
N ILE A 88 -5.56 6.36 -5.81
CA ILE A 88 -5.37 5.66 -4.53
C ILE A 88 -6.68 5.53 -3.77
N ILE A 89 -7.44 6.63 -3.61
CA ILE A 89 -8.70 6.62 -2.87
C ILE A 89 -9.71 5.66 -3.52
N ILE A 90 -9.83 5.70 -4.85
CA ILE A 90 -10.73 4.82 -5.60
C ILE A 90 -10.32 3.36 -5.37
N ALA A 91 -9.05 3.02 -5.51
CA ALA A 91 -8.57 1.65 -5.29
C ALA A 91 -8.83 1.18 -3.86
N ALA A 92 -8.51 2.00 -2.84
CA ALA A 92 -8.74 1.66 -1.44
C ALA A 92 -10.24 1.48 -1.12
N LEU A 93 -11.10 2.37 -1.60
CA LEU A 93 -12.54 2.28 -1.35
C LEU A 93 -13.20 1.13 -2.12
N LEU A 94 -12.74 0.80 -3.33
CA LEU A 94 -13.23 -0.35 -4.09
C LEU A 94 -12.83 -1.69 -3.47
N ALA A 95 -11.82 -1.74 -2.62
CA ALA A 95 -11.50 -2.94 -1.86
C ALA A 95 -12.56 -3.28 -0.81
N LEU A 96 -13.29 -2.29 -0.27
CA LEU A 96 -14.31 -2.50 0.77
C LEU A 96 -15.45 -3.43 0.33
N PRO A 97 -16.13 -3.23 -0.81
CA PRO A 97 -17.18 -4.12 -1.26
C PRO A 97 -16.67 -5.51 -1.67
N VAL A 98 -15.36 -5.70 -1.84
CA VAL A 98 -14.76 -7.01 -2.11
C VAL A 98 -14.59 -7.84 -0.83
N ILE A 99 -14.53 -7.22 0.35
CA ILE A 99 -14.31 -7.91 1.63
C ILE A 99 -15.27 -9.08 1.85
N PRO A 100 -16.61 -8.95 1.65
CA PRO A 100 -17.52 -10.08 1.83
C PRO A 100 -17.19 -11.28 0.95
N LEU A 101 -16.84 -11.06 -0.30
CA LEU A 101 -16.46 -12.10 -1.24
C LEU A 101 -15.11 -12.74 -0.87
N TRP A 102 -14.15 -11.94 -0.43
CA TRP A 102 -12.78 -12.34 -0.14
C TRP A 102 -12.63 -13.08 1.20
N ALA A 103 -13.38 -12.69 2.23
CA ALA A 103 -13.17 -13.18 3.60
C ALA A 103 -14.32 -14.08 4.12
N PHE A 104 -15.53 -13.99 3.54
CA PHE A 104 -16.72 -14.67 4.08
C PHE A 104 -17.42 -15.59 3.08
N SER A 105 -16.89 -15.73 1.86
CA SER A 105 -17.42 -16.70 0.90
C SER A 105 -17.05 -18.13 1.28
N SER A 106 -17.77 -19.08 0.73
CA SER A 106 -17.47 -20.50 0.78
C SER A 106 -17.08 -21.02 -0.61
N GLY A 107 -16.15 -21.97 -0.63
CA GLY A 107 -15.69 -22.59 -1.87
C GLY A 107 -14.50 -21.86 -2.52
N SER A 108 -13.63 -22.67 -3.13
CA SER A 108 -12.35 -22.22 -3.66
C SER A 108 -12.47 -21.21 -4.80
N LEU A 109 -13.52 -21.33 -5.64
CA LEU A 109 -13.72 -20.41 -6.75
C LEU A 109 -14.07 -18.99 -6.27
N MET A 110 -15.03 -18.87 -5.35
CA MET A 110 -15.47 -17.56 -4.85
C MET A 110 -14.37 -16.87 -4.04
N LEU A 111 -13.68 -17.63 -3.18
CA LEU A 111 -12.51 -17.10 -2.43
C LEU A 111 -11.37 -16.74 -3.38
N GLY A 112 -11.15 -17.49 -4.45
CA GLY A 112 -10.16 -17.17 -5.48
C GLY A 112 -10.51 -15.88 -6.24
N ILE A 113 -11.77 -15.69 -6.63
CA ILE A 113 -12.24 -14.44 -7.27
C ILE A 113 -12.12 -13.26 -6.28
N GLY A 114 -12.53 -13.46 -5.03
CA GLY A 114 -12.37 -12.45 -3.98
C GLY A 114 -10.92 -12.05 -3.76
N ALA A 115 -10.00 -13.01 -3.70
CA ALA A 115 -8.57 -12.77 -3.57
C ALA A 115 -8.00 -12.02 -4.78
N PHE A 116 -8.40 -12.42 -5.99
CA PHE A 116 -8.00 -11.73 -7.23
C PHE A 116 -8.42 -10.26 -7.19
N LEU A 117 -9.69 -9.98 -6.93
CA LEU A 117 -10.22 -8.61 -6.89
C LEU A 117 -9.59 -7.81 -5.74
N MET A 118 -9.42 -8.41 -4.55
CA MET A 118 -8.77 -7.74 -3.43
C MET A 118 -7.36 -7.30 -3.77
N GLN A 119 -6.53 -8.20 -4.30
CA GLN A 119 -5.15 -7.87 -4.64
C GLN A 119 -5.04 -6.93 -5.85
N PHE A 120 -5.97 -6.99 -6.79
CA PHE A 120 -6.06 -6.01 -7.87
C PHE A 120 -6.24 -4.59 -7.32
N MET A 121 -7.09 -4.40 -6.30
CA MET A 121 -7.32 -3.10 -5.67
C MET A 121 -6.16 -2.68 -4.76
N VAL A 122 -5.70 -3.57 -3.89
CA VAL A 122 -4.64 -3.30 -2.90
C VAL A 122 -3.32 -2.96 -3.60
N GLN A 123 -2.87 -3.83 -4.50
CA GLN A 123 -1.63 -3.61 -5.25
C GLN A 123 -1.81 -2.56 -6.35
N GLY A 124 -3.05 -2.32 -6.78
CA GLY A 124 -3.40 -1.18 -7.60
C GLY A 124 -3.09 0.14 -6.91
N ALA A 125 -3.51 0.31 -5.66
CA ALA A 125 -3.13 1.47 -4.84
C ALA A 125 -1.61 1.56 -4.69
N TRP A 126 -0.94 0.44 -4.41
CA TRP A 126 0.53 0.35 -4.29
C TRP A 126 1.27 0.80 -5.55
N GLY A 127 0.77 0.49 -6.75
CA GLY A 127 1.38 0.91 -8.02
C GLY A 127 1.50 2.42 -8.17
N VAL A 128 0.71 3.20 -7.42
CA VAL A 128 0.73 4.66 -7.42
C VAL A 128 1.64 5.24 -6.34
N VAL A 129 1.86 4.51 -5.24
CA VAL A 129 2.56 4.99 -4.03
C VAL A 129 3.96 5.52 -4.28
N PRO A 130 4.88 4.83 -5.01
CA PRO A 130 6.23 5.32 -5.21
C PRO A 130 6.27 6.71 -5.85
N THR A 131 5.44 6.92 -6.87
CA THR A 131 5.33 8.21 -7.56
C THR A 131 4.72 9.26 -6.62
N TYR A 132 3.65 8.94 -5.91
CA TYR A 132 3.01 9.86 -4.97
C TYR A 132 3.96 10.30 -3.85
N LEU A 133 4.76 9.38 -3.28
CA LEU A 133 5.76 9.70 -2.27
C LEU A 133 6.84 10.64 -2.80
N THR A 134 7.38 10.35 -3.99
CA THR A 134 8.44 11.19 -4.58
C THR A 134 7.95 12.59 -4.95
N GLU A 135 6.67 12.74 -5.27
CA GLU A 135 6.04 14.03 -5.54
C GLU A 135 5.76 14.84 -4.26
N LEU A 136 5.55 14.17 -3.12
CA LEU A 136 5.29 14.81 -1.82
C LEU A 136 6.55 15.35 -1.15
N VAL A 137 7.70 14.71 -1.38
CA VAL A 137 8.95 15.09 -0.72
C VAL A 137 9.70 16.22 -1.45
N PRO A 138 10.46 17.07 -0.73
CA PRO A 138 11.29 18.09 -1.33
C PRO A 138 12.36 17.49 -2.26
N ALA A 139 12.71 18.22 -3.31
CA ALA A 139 13.64 17.76 -4.37
C ALA A 139 14.98 17.27 -3.82
N ASN A 140 15.52 17.96 -2.80
CA ASN A 140 16.80 17.65 -2.16
C ASN A 140 16.79 16.37 -1.32
N THR A 141 15.61 15.79 -1.01
CA THR A 141 15.47 14.58 -0.18
C THR A 141 14.86 13.41 -0.92
N ARG A 142 14.51 13.57 -2.20
CA ARG A 142 13.83 12.52 -3.02
C ARG A 142 14.59 11.21 -3.14
N ALA A 143 15.91 11.26 -3.07
CA ALA A 143 16.74 10.06 -3.19
C ALA A 143 16.68 9.15 -1.96
N VAL A 144 16.41 9.70 -0.77
CA VAL A 144 16.57 8.97 0.49
C VAL A 144 15.29 8.90 1.31
N LEU A 145 14.55 10.02 1.42
CA LEU A 145 13.39 10.12 2.31
C LEU A 145 12.26 9.13 1.98
N PRO A 146 11.89 8.87 0.71
CA PRO A 146 10.86 7.87 0.40
C PRO A 146 11.22 6.46 0.88
N GLY A 147 12.47 6.03 0.68
CA GLY A 147 12.97 4.74 1.16
C GLY A 147 12.98 4.65 2.69
N PHE A 148 13.39 5.72 3.36
CA PHE A 148 13.42 5.78 4.82
C PHE A 148 12.01 5.67 5.44
N VAL A 149 11.04 6.46 4.96
CA VAL A 149 9.66 6.40 5.48
C VAL A 149 8.99 5.08 5.13
N TYR A 150 9.31 4.47 3.97
CA TYR A 150 8.87 3.14 3.62
C TYR A 150 9.32 2.10 4.64
N GLN A 151 10.61 2.08 5.00
CA GLN A 151 11.14 1.13 5.97
C GLN A 151 10.58 1.33 7.37
N LEU A 152 10.39 2.56 7.82
CA LEU A 152 9.72 2.83 9.10
C LEU A 152 8.26 2.37 9.07
N GLY A 153 7.54 2.60 7.98
CA GLY A 153 6.18 2.09 7.81
C GLY A 153 6.13 0.56 7.82
N ASN A 154 7.10 -0.09 7.20
CA ASN A 154 7.22 -1.55 7.20
C ASN A 154 7.52 -2.10 8.60
N LEU A 155 8.41 -1.44 9.35
CA LEU A 155 8.68 -1.79 10.74
C LEU A 155 7.42 -1.70 11.62
N ILE A 156 6.62 -0.64 11.48
CA ILE A 156 5.35 -0.50 12.19
C ILE A 156 4.37 -1.60 11.79
N ALA A 157 4.30 -1.94 10.50
CA ALA A 157 3.40 -2.96 9.98
C ALA A 157 3.87 -4.41 10.26
N SER A 158 5.07 -4.63 10.75
CA SER A 158 5.60 -5.97 11.05
C SER A 158 4.76 -6.74 12.08
N VAL A 159 4.02 -6.04 12.93
CA VAL A 159 3.11 -6.65 13.92
C VAL A 159 1.79 -7.14 13.32
N ASN A 160 1.54 -6.89 12.04
CA ASN A 160 0.24 -7.13 11.40
C ASN A 160 -0.21 -8.61 11.48
N ALA A 161 0.67 -9.55 11.14
CA ALA A 161 0.34 -10.98 11.19
C ALA A 161 -0.02 -11.43 12.61
N THR A 162 0.75 -10.99 13.62
CA THR A 162 0.47 -11.26 15.03
C THR A 162 -0.86 -10.64 15.47
N LEU A 163 -1.13 -9.39 15.08
CA LEU A 163 -2.39 -8.71 15.39
C LEU A 163 -3.59 -9.48 14.82
N GLN A 164 -3.53 -9.88 13.56
CA GLN A 164 -4.61 -10.65 12.93
C GLN A 164 -4.78 -12.03 13.56
N ALA A 165 -3.68 -12.72 13.87
CA ALA A 165 -3.73 -14.02 14.56
C ALA A 165 -4.39 -13.89 15.94
N THR A 166 -4.01 -12.88 16.73
CA THR A 166 -4.61 -12.59 18.03
C THR A 166 -6.11 -12.29 17.91
N ILE A 167 -6.51 -11.46 16.94
CA ILE A 167 -7.94 -11.18 16.70
C ILE A 167 -8.67 -12.48 16.32
N ALA A 168 -8.09 -13.32 15.47
CA ALA A 168 -8.68 -14.59 15.08
C ALA A 168 -8.87 -15.54 16.28
N GLU A 169 -7.86 -15.68 17.16
CA GLU A 169 -7.91 -16.49 18.36
C GLU A 169 -9.05 -16.05 19.30
N HIS A 170 -9.18 -14.75 19.55
CA HIS A 170 -10.26 -14.20 20.38
C HIS A 170 -11.66 -14.39 19.79
N HIS A 171 -11.77 -14.70 18.50
CA HIS A 171 -13.03 -14.89 17.79
C HIS A 171 -13.18 -16.33 17.27
N GLY A 172 -12.71 -17.33 18.03
CA GLY A 172 -12.88 -18.74 17.69
C GLY A 172 -12.12 -19.19 16.44
N HIS A 173 -10.90 -18.66 16.25
CA HIS A 173 -10.04 -18.92 15.09
C HIS A 173 -10.62 -18.45 13.75
N ASN A 174 -11.44 -17.38 13.77
CA ASN A 174 -12.01 -16.79 12.57
C ASN A 174 -11.03 -15.84 11.88
N TYR A 175 -10.14 -16.39 11.06
CA TYR A 175 -9.17 -15.63 10.29
C TYR A 175 -9.83 -14.67 9.27
N GLY A 176 -10.94 -15.09 8.66
CA GLY A 176 -11.70 -14.26 7.72
C GLY A 176 -12.16 -12.96 8.38
N LEU A 177 -12.72 -13.05 9.61
CA LEU A 177 -13.12 -11.86 10.37
C LEU A 177 -11.93 -10.96 10.72
N ALA A 178 -10.84 -11.53 11.20
CA ALA A 178 -9.64 -10.78 11.58
C ALA A 178 -9.07 -9.99 10.38
N MET A 179 -8.93 -10.65 9.24
CA MET A 179 -8.46 -10.03 8.00
C MET A 179 -9.44 -8.95 7.50
N ALA A 180 -10.75 -9.20 7.57
CA ALA A 180 -11.77 -8.23 7.15
C ALA A 180 -11.74 -6.95 7.99
N ILE A 181 -11.58 -7.07 9.32
CA ILE A 181 -11.46 -5.92 10.23
C ILE A 181 -10.24 -5.10 9.86
N VAL A 182 -9.08 -5.74 9.71
CA VAL A 182 -7.83 -5.03 9.40
C VAL A 182 -7.90 -4.38 8.02
N ALA A 183 -8.30 -5.14 6.99
CA ALA A 183 -8.39 -4.62 5.62
C ALA A 183 -9.38 -3.45 5.51
N GLY A 184 -10.56 -3.57 6.13
CA GLY A 184 -11.58 -2.53 6.12
C GLY A 184 -11.14 -1.25 6.84
N THR A 185 -10.59 -1.40 8.05
CA THR A 185 -10.08 -0.26 8.83
C THR A 185 -8.96 0.46 8.10
N VAL A 186 -8.01 -0.29 7.54
CA VAL A 186 -6.85 0.28 6.87
C VAL A 186 -7.23 0.92 5.53
N ALA A 187 -8.15 0.32 4.76
CA ALA A 187 -8.65 0.92 3.52
C ALA A 187 -9.28 2.30 3.78
N LEU A 188 -10.09 2.43 4.83
CA LEU A 188 -10.67 3.71 5.26
C LEU A 188 -9.58 4.68 5.73
N ALA A 189 -8.60 4.21 6.52
CA ALA A 189 -7.50 5.04 6.99
C ALA A 189 -6.67 5.59 5.81
N ILE A 190 -6.35 4.77 4.80
CA ILE A 190 -5.66 5.20 3.59
C ILE A 190 -6.49 6.26 2.85
N ALA A 191 -7.78 6.00 2.64
CA ALA A 191 -8.65 6.94 1.95
C ALA A 191 -8.68 8.31 2.66
N LEU A 192 -8.78 8.33 3.98
CA LEU A 192 -8.76 9.56 4.79
C LEU A 192 -7.39 10.24 4.77
N LEU A 193 -6.29 9.50 5.01
CA LEU A 193 -4.94 10.06 4.99
C LEU A 193 -4.61 10.70 3.65
N VAL A 194 -4.96 10.02 2.55
CA VAL A 194 -4.72 10.54 1.20
C VAL A 194 -5.66 11.70 0.89
N PHE A 195 -6.92 11.65 1.33
CA PHE A 195 -7.88 12.74 1.13
C PHE A 195 -7.40 14.05 1.75
N PHE A 196 -6.89 14.02 2.98
CA PHE A 196 -6.32 15.18 3.66
C PHE A 196 -4.87 15.50 3.25
N GLY A 197 -4.21 14.59 2.52
CA GLY A 197 -2.85 14.79 2.00
C GLY A 197 -2.80 15.88 0.93
N LYS A 198 -1.59 16.36 0.64
CA LYS A 198 -1.36 17.36 -0.41
C LYS A 198 -1.64 16.76 -1.80
N ASP A 199 -2.28 17.55 -2.67
CA ASP A 199 -2.40 17.21 -4.08
C ASP A 199 -1.08 17.52 -4.80
N THR A 200 -0.62 16.54 -5.57
CA THR A 200 0.64 16.63 -6.33
C THR A 200 0.42 16.87 -7.81
N ARG A 201 -0.83 16.99 -8.25
CA ARG A 201 -1.22 17.15 -9.65
C ARG A 201 -0.58 18.40 -10.25
N GLY A 202 0.24 18.24 -11.28
CA GLY A 202 0.87 19.34 -12.03
C GLY A 202 2.21 19.86 -11.48
N LYS A 203 2.69 19.40 -10.31
CA LYS A 203 3.96 19.90 -9.75
C LYS A 203 5.20 19.48 -10.52
N ALA A 204 5.25 18.26 -11.02
CA ALA A 204 6.43 17.75 -11.73
C ALA A 204 6.73 18.50 -13.04
N ILE A 205 5.69 19.01 -13.70
CA ILE A 205 5.82 19.78 -14.96
C ILE A 205 6.19 21.22 -14.66
N THR A 206 5.62 21.82 -13.62
CA THR A 206 5.84 23.23 -13.28
C THR A 206 7.27 23.54 -12.79
N ASP A 207 7.87 22.62 -12.03
CA ASP A 207 9.24 22.80 -11.53
C ASP A 207 10.28 22.61 -12.65
N ALA A 208 10.00 21.74 -13.62
CA ALA A 208 10.86 21.56 -14.79
C ALA A 208 10.79 22.76 -15.78
N VAL A 209 9.65 23.43 -15.85
CA VAL A 209 9.43 24.59 -16.71
C VAL A 209 9.96 25.88 -16.07
N LYS A 210 9.89 26.01 -14.74
CA LYS A 210 10.38 27.19 -14.03
C LYS A 210 11.90 27.25 -13.88
N ASN A 211 12.62 26.13 -14.03
CA ASN A 211 14.09 26.08 -13.98
C ASN A 211 14.69 25.33 -15.18
N PRO A 212 14.62 25.90 -16.42
CA PRO A 212 15.22 25.26 -17.60
C PRO A 212 16.76 25.18 -17.54
N GLY A 213 17.42 25.95 -16.68
CA GLY A 213 18.88 25.99 -16.54
C GLY A 213 19.55 24.85 -15.76
N VAL A 214 18.80 24.00 -15.06
CA VAL A 214 19.36 22.87 -14.29
C VAL A 214 19.66 21.65 -15.17
N ARG A 215 19.23 21.62 -16.45
CA ARG A 215 19.50 20.52 -17.40
C ARG A 215 20.87 20.57 -18.10
N ALA A 216 21.69 21.58 -17.85
CA ALA A 216 22.93 21.79 -18.61
C ALA A 216 24.22 21.26 -17.95
N ASN A 217 24.15 20.59 -16.78
CA ASN A 217 25.33 20.09 -16.10
C ASN A 217 25.08 18.68 -15.48
N VAL A 218 24.78 17.70 -16.34
CA VAL A 218 24.96 16.26 -16.03
C VAL A 218 25.64 15.60 -17.20
#